data_2fc179f07e57d07368b98da0919a5658
#
_entry.id   2fc179f07e57d07368b98da0919a5658
#
_cell.length_a   1.000
_cell.length_b   1.000
_cell.length_c   1.000
_cell.angle_alpha   90.00
_cell.angle_beta   90.00
_cell.angle_gamma   90.00
#
_symmetry.space_group_name_H-M   'P 1'
#
loop_
_entity.id
_entity.type
_entity.pdbx_description
1 polymer ?
#
loop_
_entity_poly.entity_id
_entity_poly.type
_entity_poly.pdbx_seq_one_letter_code
_entity_poly.pdbx_strand_id
1 'polypeptide(L)'
;MIKEVLDKQIFELKKLWANKRQLLFQVLNLAMIVFSALMIWKGLMFVTKSESPVVVVLSGSMEPAFQRGDILFLNNAVQDVYVGDVVVFKIKDRDIPIVHRILKVHRDNETGNVELLTKGNNNRVDDRGLYAPGQLWLQREDILGKAIGTLRYVGMVTIALNDYPVLKYVLVGMMGLFVLTSKEG
;
A
#
# COMPACT_ATOMS: atom_id res chain seq x y z
N MET A 1 0.71 -5.79 -38.85
CA MET A 1 -0.06 -6.05 -37.62
C MET A 1 0.13 -4.95 -36.55
N ILE A 2 1.33 -4.74 -35.94
CA ILE A 2 1.53 -3.69 -34.92
C ILE A 2 1.31 -2.27 -35.49
N LYS A 3 1.83 -2.00 -36.71
CA LYS A 3 1.70 -0.70 -37.38
C LYS A 3 0.25 -0.37 -37.72
N GLU A 4 -0.51 -1.34 -38.21
CA GLU A 4 -1.95 -1.19 -38.50
C GLU A 4 -2.77 -0.90 -37.24
N VAL A 5 -2.44 -1.56 -36.14
CA VAL A 5 -3.08 -1.28 -34.83
C VAL A 5 -2.78 0.15 -34.37
N LEU A 6 -1.52 0.60 -34.49
CA LEU A 6 -1.10 1.96 -34.16
C LEU A 6 -1.81 3.00 -35.02
N ASP A 7 -1.85 2.79 -36.36
CA ASP A 7 -2.50 3.72 -37.30
C ASP A 7 -4.00 3.84 -37.02
N LYS A 8 -4.67 2.72 -36.67
CA LYS A 8 -6.06 2.70 -36.28
C LYS A 8 -6.30 3.49 -34.96
N GLN A 9 -5.41 3.33 -33.99
CA GLN A 9 -5.49 4.06 -32.73
C GLN A 9 -5.28 5.57 -32.91
N ILE A 10 -4.32 5.95 -33.74
CA ILE A 10 -4.07 7.37 -34.09
C ILE A 10 -5.29 7.97 -34.81
N PHE A 11 -5.92 7.23 -35.72
CA PHE A 11 -7.13 7.68 -36.41
C PHE A 11 -8.30 7.91 -35.43
N GLU A 12 -8.56 6.97 -34.54
CA GLU A 12 -9.62 7.11 -33.54
C GLU A 12 -9.34 8.30 -32.58
N LEU A 13 -8.09 8.49 -32.16
CA LEU A 13 -7.70 9.66 -31.37
C LEU A 13 -7.95 10.99 -32.12
N LYS A 14 -7.59 11.08 -33.40
CA LYS A 14 -7.89 12.28 -34.22
C LYS A 14 -9.38 12.54 -34.34
N LYS A 15 -10.19 11.49 -34.50
CA LYS A 15 -11.65 11.59 -34.58
C LYS A 15 -12.25 12.07 -33.25
N LEU A 16 -11.71 11.62 -32.12
CA LEU A 16 -12.10 12.08 -30.77
C LEU A 16 -11.80 13.58 -30.58
N TRP A 17 -10.63 14.03 -30.99
CA TRP A 17 -10.26 15.46 -30.92
C TRP A 17 -11.18 16.35 -31.79
N ALA A 18 -11.68 15.83 -32.91
CA ALA A 18 -12.63 16.53 -33.76
C ALA A 18 -14.03 16.65 -33.11
N ASN A 19 -14.40 15.70 -32.24
CA ASN A 19 -15.70 15.69 -31.54
C ASN A 19 -15.53 16.07 -30.08
N LYS A 20 -15.56 17.38 -29.78
CA LYS A 20 -15.37 17.92 -28.42
C LYS A 20 -16.29 17.31 -27.37
N ARG A 21 -17.53 17.00 -27.74
CA ARG A 21 -18.52 16.39 -26.83
C ARG A 21 -18.08 14.97 -26.42
N GLN A 22 -17.68 14.15 -27.39
CA GLN A 22 -17.21 12.78 -27.13
C GLN A 22 -15.92 12.78 -26.32
N LEU A 23 -14.99 13.70 -26.60
CA LEU A 23 -13.77 13.88 -25.83
C LEU A 23 -14.09 14.21 -24.36
N LEU A 24 -15.04 15.13 -24.13
CA LEU A 24 -15.45 15.53 -22.79
C LEU A 24 -16.03 14.34 -22.01
N PHE A 25 -16.91 13.54 -22.65
CA PHE A 25 -17.45 12.33 -22.00
C PHE A 25 -16.36 11.33 -21.61
N GLN A 26 -15.37 11.09 -22.46
CA GLN A 26 -14.27 10.17 -22.14
C GLN A 26 -13.38 10.69 -21.02
N VAL A 27 -13.09 11.99 -20.99
CA VAL A 27 -12.34 12.61 -19.88
C VAL A 27 -13.13 12.49 -18.57
N LEU A 28 -14.45 12.73 -18.60
CA LEU A 28 -15.29 12.57 -17.42
C LEU A 28 -15.36 11.12 -16.94
N ASN A 29 -15.46 10.15 -17.84
CA ASN A 29 -15.44 8.73 -17.48
C ASN A 29 -14.11 8.34 -16.84
N LEU A 30 -12.98 8.76 -17.42
CA LEU A 30 -11.66 8.54 -16.82
C LEU A 30 -11.56 9.19 -15.43
N ALA A 31 -12.03 10.42 -15.31
CA ALA A 31 -12.07 11.13 -14.03
C ALA A 31 -12.93 10.38 -13.00
N MET A 32 -14.10 9.88 -13.39
CA MET A 32 -14.96 9.08 -12.50
C MET A 32 -14.25 7.81 -12.00
N ILE A 33 -13.53 7.09 -12.86
CA ILE A 33 -12.76 5.90 -12.47
C ILE A 33 -11.68 6.27 -11.43
N VAL A 34 -10.93 7.34 -11.71
CA VAL A 34 -9.86 7.81 -10.79
C VAL A 34 -10.44 8.26 -9.45
N PHE A 35 -11.48 9.10 -9.48
CA PHE A 35 -12.09 9.60 -8.24
C PHE A 35 -12.79 8.50 -7.43
N SER A 36 -13.43 7.52 -8.08
CA SER A 36 -14.02 6.38 -7.37
C SER A 36 -12.95 5.54 -6.67
N ALA A 37 -11.82 5.27 -7.32
CA ALA A 37 -10.70 4.56 -6.70
C ALA A 37 -10.13 5.36 -5.51
N LEU A 38 -9.96 6.68 -5.64
CA LEU A 38 -9.52 7.54 -4.54
C LEU A 38 -10.51 7.58 -3.39
N MET A 39 -11.82 7.61 -3.67
CA MET A 39 -12.85 7.57 -2.64
C MET A 39 -12.84 6.25 -1.87
N ILE A 40 -12.71 5.12 -2.56
CA ILE A 40 -12.59 3.79 -1.93
C ILE A 40 -11.35 3.75 -1.03
N TRP A 41 -10.19 4.22 -1.53
CA TRP A 41 -8.96 4.27 -0.76
C TRP A 41 -9.08 5.15 0.49
N LYS A 42 -9.59 6.36 0.34
CA LYS A 42 -9.82 7.28 1.47
C LYS A 42 -10.87 6.76 2.45
N GLY A 43 -11.92 6.13 1.95
CA GLY A 43 -12.91 5.45 2.78
C GLY A 43 -12.30 4.33 3.61
N LEU A 44 -11.40 3.53 3.01
CA LEU A 44 -10.67 2.48 3.72
C LEU A 44 -9.76 3.05 4.81
N MET A 45 -9.00 4.12 4.52
CA MET A 45 -8.19 4.83 5.52
C MET A 45 -9.03 5.35 6.69
N PHE A 46 -10.22 5.90 6.39
CA PHE A 46 -11.12 6.44 7.40
C PHE A 46 -11.67 5.33 8.32
N VAL A 47 -12.12 4.20 7.75
CA VAL A 47 -12.68 3.08 8.50
C VAL A 47 -11.62 2.38 9.35
N THR A 48 -10.43 2.16 8.79
CA THR A 48 -9.33 1.49 9.49
C THR A 48 -8.54 2.41 10.42
N LYS A 49 -8.77 3.73 10.34
CA LYS A 49 -7.96 4.77 11.02
C LYS A 49 -6.44 4.57 10.82
N SER A 50 -6.06 4.07 9.66
CA SER A 50 -4.68 3.82 9.27
C SER A 50 -4.31 4.67 8.05
N GLU A 51 -3.15 5.30 8.06
CA GLU A 51 -2.61 6.01 6.90
C GLU A 51 -2.28 5.05 5.74
N SER A 52 -1.99 3.80 6.07
CA SER A 52 -1.67 2.75 5.11
C SER A 52 -2.48 1.49 5.43
N PRO A 53 -3.76 1.41 5.02
CA PRO A 53 -4.64 0.29 5.37
C PRO A 53 -4.22 -1.04 4.74
N VAL A 54 -3.40 -0.99 3.68
CA VAL A 54 -2.90 -2.17 2.96
C VAL A 54 -1.40 -1.99 2.73
N VAL A 55 -0.60 -2.97 3.15
CA VAL A 55 0.86 -2.97 2.95
C VAL A 55 1.32 -4.30 2.38
N VAL A 56 2.43 -4.27 1.63
CA VAL A 56 3.08 -5.47 1.07
C VAL A 56 4.32 -5.79 1.87
N VAL A 57 4.48 -7.06 2.25
CA VAL A 57 5.67 -7.55 2.94
C VAL A 57 6.84 -7.63 1.95
N LEU A 58 7.91 -6.89 2.20
CA LEU A 58 9.05 -6.77 1.29
C LEU A 58 10.24 -7.66 1.67
N SER A 59 10.30 -8.15 2.90
CA SER A 59 11.45 -8.92 3.45
C SER A 59 11.02 -10.21 4.12
N GLY A 60 11.97 -11.11 4.38
CA GLY A 60 11.75 -12.37 5.09
C GLY A 60 11.86 -12.26 6.61
N SER A 61 11.89 -11.07 7.21
CA SER A 61 12.06 -10.88 8.66
C SER A 61 10.95 -11.50 9.50
N MET A 62 9.78 -11.72 8.91
CA MET A 62 8.60 -12.28 9.57
C MET A 62 8.35 -13.75 9.24
N GLU A 63 9.23 -14.39 8.51
CA GLU A 63 9.12 -15.83 8.23
C GLU A 63 9.17 -16.65 9.54
N PRO A 64 8.44 -17.76 9.62
CA PRO A 64 7.53 -18.34 8.61
C PRO A 64 6.11 -17.76 8.62
N ALA A 65 5.80 -16.78 9.47
CA ALA A 65 4.43 -16.26 9.63
C ALA A 65 3.94 -15.49 8.39
N PHE A 66 4.79 -14.64 7.83
CA PHE A 66 4.54 -13.91 6.59
C PHE A 66 5.74 -14.02 5.67
N GLN A 67 5.46 -14.12 4.37
CA GLN A 67 6.47 -14.23 3.33
C GLN A 67 6.55 -12.96 2.50
N ARG A 68 7.68 -12.75 1.82
CA ARG A 68 7.81 -11.66 0.84
C ARG A 68 6.71 -11.78 -0.21
N GLY A 69 5.98 -10.69 -0.45
CA GLY A 69 4.87 -10.64 -1.39
C GLY A 69 3.49 -10.88 -0.78
N ASP A 70 3.40 -11.14 0.53
CA ASP A 70 2.11 -11.16 1.22
C ASP A 70 1.56 -9.73 1.34
N ILE A 71 0.26 -9.58 1.16
CA ILE A 71 -0.47 -8.34 1.47
C ILE A 71 -1.02 -8.45 2.88
N LEU A 72 -0.80 -7.41 3.69
CA LEU A 72 -1.39 -7.29 5.03
C LEU A 72 -2.44 -6.19 5.03
N PHE A 73 -3.59 -6.49 5.66
CA PHE A 73 -4.62 -5.51 5.97
C PHE A 73 -4.41 -4.99 7.38
N LEU A 74 -4.39 -3.66 7.53
CA LEU A 74 -4.13 -2.99 8.79
C LEU A 74 -5.38 -2.37 9.36
N ASN A 75 -5.48 -2.39 10.69
CA ASN A 75 -6.49 -1.67 11.44
C ASN A 75 -5.82 -0.93 12.61
N ASN A 76 -6.06 0.36 12.71
CA ASN A 76 -5.60 1.22 13.80
C ASN A 76 -6.77 1.82 14.62
N ALA A 77 -8.02 1.39 14.32
CA ALA A 77 -9.19 1.83 15.06
C ALA A 77 -9.22 1.28 16.50
N VAL A 78 -8.66 0.07 16.68
CA VAL A 78 -8.50 -0.54 18.02
C VAL A 78 -7.17 -0.06 18.59
N GLN A 79 -7.24 0.71 19.66
CA GLN A 79 -6.04 1.28 20.27
C GLN A 79 -5.27 0.29 21.14
N ASP A 80 -5.93 -0.77 21.59
CA ASP A 80 -5.30 -1.79 22.43
C ASP A 80 -4.37 -2.69 21.61
N VAL A 81 -3.14 -2.77 22.09
CA VAL A 81 -2.10 -3.64 21.56
C VAL A 81 -1.63 -4.62 22.62
N TYR A 82 -1.40 -5.85 22.22
CA TYR A 82 -1.01 -6.95 23.10
C TYR A 82 0.28 -7.60 22.63
N VAL A 83 0.97 -8.26 23.58
CA VAL A 83 2.11 -9.10 23.24
C VAL A 83 1.66 -10.21 22.27
N GLY A 84 2.41 -10.38 21.20
CA GLY A 84 2.11 -11.32 20.13
C GLY A 84 1.40 -10.71 18.92
N ASP A 85 0.81 -9.53 19.05
CA ASP A 85 0.25 -8.81 17.91
C ASP A 85 1.33 -8.47 16.88
N VAL A 86 0.97 -8.51 15.61
CA VAL A 86 1.83 -8.04 14.52
C VAL A 86 1.41 -6.64 14.15
N VAL A 87 2.35 -5.72 14.25
CA VAL A 87 2.15 -4.29 13.97
C VAL A 87 3.03 -3.82 12.84
N VAL A 88 2.54 -2.82 12.14
CA VAL A 88 3.29 -2.06 11.16
C VAL A 88 3.56 -0.70 11.75
N PHE A 89 4.82 -0.30 11.77
CA PHE A 89 5.25 0.96 12.36
C PHE A 89 6.26 1.68 11.47
N LYS A 90 6.33 2.99 11.64
CA LYS A 90 7.24 3.86 10.91
C LYS A 90 8.25 4.47 11.88
N ILE A 91 9.50 4.48 11.50
CA ILE A 91 10.57 5.12 12.24
C ILE A 91 10.87 6.48 11.60
N LYS A 92 11.15 7.50 12.41
CA LYS A 92 11.59 8.81 11.92
C LYS A 92 12.79 8.61 10.98
N ASP A 93 12.80 9.36 9.90
CA ASP A 93 13.85 9.33 8.86
C ASP A 93 13.96 8.04 8.05
N ARG A 94 12.93 7.17 8.12
CA ARG A 94 12.79 6.00 7.25
C ARG A 94 11.47 6.05 6.47
N ASP A 95 11.55 5.92 5.16
CA ASP A 95 10.37 5.97 4.29
C ASP A 95 9.58 4.65 4.29
N ILE A 96 10.27 3.52 4.53
CA ILE A 96 9.68 2.19 4.46
C ILE A 96 9.23 1.75 5.84
N PRO A 97 7.93 1.46 6.03
CA PRO A 97 7.41 0.92 7.29
C PRO A 97 7.92 -0.49 7.55
N ILE A 98 8.04 -0.84 8.83
CA ILE A 98 8.52 -2.13 9.31
C ILE A 98 7.33 -2.94 9.84
N VAL A 99 7.31 -4.25 9.53
CA VAL A 99 6.28 -5.20 9.96
C VAL A 99 6.91 -6.18 10.94
N HIS A 100 6.64 -6.06 12.23
CA HIS A 100 7.19 -6.97 13.24
C HIS A 100 6.17 -7.29 14.34
N ARG A 101 6.52 -8.26 15.19
CA ARG A 101 5.69 -8.74 16.29
C ARG A 101 6.05 -8.06 17.59
N ILE A 102 5.04 -7.71 18.38
CA ILE A 102 5.23 -7.15 19.74
C ILE A 102 5.72 -8.24 20.67
N LEU A 103 6.88 -8.01 21.29
CA LEU A 103 7.47 -8.87 22.34
C LEU A 103 7.10 -8.42 23.73
N LYS A 104 7.10 -7.10 23.97
CA LYS A 104 6.79 -6.52 25.28
C LYS A 104 5.92 -5.28 25.11
N VAL A 105 5.00 -5.10 26.04
CA VAL A 105 4.17 -3.90 26.18
C VAL A 105 4.41 -3.37 27.58
N HIS A 106 4.87 -2.13 27.66
CA HIS A 106 4.97 -1.40 28.90
C HIS A 106 3.90 -0.31 28.91
N ARG A 107 3.02 -0.35 29.90
CA ARG A 107 1.96 0.65 30.08
C ARG A 107 2.25 1.42 31.36
N ASP A 108 2.42 2.70 31.23
CA ASP A 108 2.51 3.59 32.38
C ASP A 108 1.10 3.93 32.86
N ASN A 109 0.78 3.52 34.07
CA ASN A 109 -0.55 3.72 34.68
C ASN A 109 -0.82 5.18 35.04
N GLU A 110 0.24 6.00 35.22
CA GLU A 110 0.10 7.40 35.59
C GLU A 110 -0.09 8.31 34.38
N THR A 111 0.67 8.08 33.32
CA THR A 111 0.64 8.90 32.09
C THR A 111 -0.24 8.31 30.99
N GLY A 112 -0.60 7.02 31.09
CA GLY A 112 -1.32 6.29 30.04
C GLY A 112 -0.46 5.97 28.81
N ASN A 113 0.83 6.28 28.83
CA ASN A 113 1.73 6.03 27.73
C ASN A 113 1.94 4.52 27.51
N VAL A 114 1.98 4.12 26.24
CA VAL A 114 2.21 2.74 25.84
C VAL A 114 3.53 2.66 25.07
N GLU A 115 4.48 1.96 25.65
CA GLU A 115 5.78 1.68 25.07
C GLU A 115 5.88 0.22 24.65
N LEU A 116 6.43 -0.01 23.47
CA LEU A 116 6.44 -1.30 22.82
C LEU A 116 7.84 -1.73 22.43
N LEU A 117 8.13 -3.01 22.58
CA LEU A 117 9.32 -3.63 22.02
C LEU A 117 8.89 -4.65 20.97
N THR A 118 9.44 -4.51 19.77
CA THR A 118 9.11 -5.37 18.64
C THR A 118 10.30 -6.22 18.20
N LYS A 119 10.01 -7.26 17.44
CA LYS A 119 11.01 -8.14 16.83
C LYS A 119 10.43 -8.87 15.62
N GLY A 120 11.21 -9.00 14.57
CA GLY A 120 10.89 -9.91 13.46
C GLY A 120 10.99 -11.38 13.90
N ASN A 121 10.04 -12.21 13.44
CA ASN A 121 10.02 -13.63 13.81
C ASN A 121 11.34 -14.35 13.43
N ASN A 122 11.92 -14.00 12.28
CA ASN A 122 13.14 -14.58 11.74
C ASN A 122 14.43 -13.85 12.18
N ASN A 123 14.31 -12.78 12.95
CA ASN A 123 15.46 -12.02 13.43
C ASN A 123 16.07 -12.67 14.68
N ARG A 124 17.37 -12.54 14.88
CA ARG A 124 18.05 -13.04 16.09
C ARG A 124 17.90 -12.10 17.29
N VAL A 125 17.86 -10.79 17.00
CA VAL A 125 17.81 -9.71 18.01
C VAL A 125 16.50 -8.93 17.89
N ASP A 126 16.17 -8.16 18.93
CA ASP A 126 15.04 -7.24 18.93
C ASP A 126 15.32 -5.98 18.09
N ASP A 127 14.31 -5.12 17.96
CA ASP A 127 14.35 -3.99 17.03
C ASP A 127 14.93 -2.70 17.61
N ARG A 128 15.51 -2.73 18.81
CA ARG A 128 16.15 -1.54 19.40
C ARG A 128 17.23 -0.91 18.53
N GLY A 129 17.97 -1.75 17.79
CA GLY A 129 18.95 -1.28 16.81
C GLY A 129 18.35 -0.67 15.52
N LEU A 130 17.04 -0.83 15.31
CA LEU A 130 16.32 -0.28 14.17
C LEU A 130 15.63 1.05 14.48
N TYR A 131 15.34 1.32 15.75
CA TYR A 131 14.65 2.54 16.20
C TYR A 131 15.49 3.79 15.97
N ALA A 132 14.87 4.95 16.13
CA ALA A 132 15.59 6.22 16.01
C ALA A 132 16.72 6.34 17.05
N PRO A 133 17.81 7.06 16.78
CA PRO A 133 18.88 7.26 17.74
C PRO A 133 18.36 7.79 19.07
N GLY A 134 18.70 7.08 20.17
CA GLY A 134 18.23 7.40 21.52
C GLY A 134 16.86 6.85 21.90
N GLN A 135 16.12 6.23 20.97
CA GLN A 135 14.85 5.56 21.22
C GLN A 135 15.08 4.09 21.60
N LEU A 136 14.69 3.69 22.79
CA LEU A 136 14.78 2.29 23.28
C LEU A 136 13.47 1.53 23.15
N TRP A 137 12.36 2.25 23.03
CA TRP A 137 11.00 1.73 22.96
C TRP A 137 10.24 2.43 21.84
N LEU A 138 9.43 1.68 21.12
CA LEU A 138 8.52 2.21 20.12
C LEU A 138 7.31 2.84 20.81
N GLN A 139 6.93 4.03 20.39
CA GLN A 139 5.75 4.72 20.93
C GLN A 139 4.49 4.27 20.17
N ARG A 140 3.33 4.40 20.82
CA ARG A 140 2.04 4.07 20.21
C ARG A 140 1.77 4.88 18.92
N GLU A 141 2.27 6.10 18.87
CA GLU A 141 2.13 7.03 17.75
C GLU A 141 2.90 6.59 16.50
N ASP A 142 3.97 5.83 16.67
CA ASP A 142 4.77 5.30 15.56
C ASP A 142 4.06 4.17 14.81
N ILE A 143 2.95 3.61 15.38
CA ILE A 143 2.22 2.48 14.82
C ILE A 143 1.21 2.95 13.78
N LEU A 144 1.35 2.49 12.55
CA LEU A 144 0.41 2.70 11.46
C LEU A 144 -0.84 1.82 11.57
N GLY A 145 -0.71 0.65 12.17
CA GLY A 145 -1.81 -0.27 12.40
C GLY A 145 -1.37 -1.67 12.80
N LYS A 146 -2.33 -2.44 13.29
CA LYS A 146 -2.21 -3.86 13.60
C LYS A 146 -2.65 -4.69 12.40
N ALA A 147 -1.92 -5.73 12.04
CA ALA A 147 -2.29 -6.66 10.99
C ALA A 147 -3.50 -7.52 11.45
N ILE A 148 -4.61 -7.42 10.70
CA ILE A 148 -5.85 -8.14 10.97
C ILE A 148 -6.14 -9.24 9.95
N GLY A 149 -5.50 -9.22 8.80
CA GLY A 149 -5.67 -10.20 7.74
C GLY A 149 -4.51 -10.19 6.75
N THR A 150 -4.40 -11.26 5.98
CA THR A 150 -3.35 -11.40 4.96
C THR A 150 -3.87 -12.09 3.70
N LEU A 151 -3.32 -11.68 2.55
CA LEU A 151 -3.45 -12.38 1.27
C LEU A 151 -2.04 -12.78 0.81
N ARG A 152 -1.82 -14.10 0.71
CA ARG A 152 -0.51 -14.65 0.35
C ARG A 152 -0.18 -14.39 -1.11
N TYR A 153 1.07 -14.00 -1.37
CA TYR A 153 1.70 -13.83 -2.70
C TYR A 153 1.05 -12.81 -3.64
N VAL A 154 -0.11 -12.25 -3.34
CA VAL A 154 -0.81 -11.30 -4.22
C VAL A 154 0.02 -10.02 -4.43
N GLY A 155 0.76 -9.59 -3.42
CA GLY A 155 1.66 -8.45 -3.49
C GLY A 155 2.90 -8.65 -4.36
N MET A 156 3.20 -9.89 -4.82
CA MET A 156 4.31 -10.12 -5.75
C MET A 156 4.18 -9.33 -7.05
N VAL A 157 2.96 -9.12 -7.51
CA VAL A 157 2.68 -8.26 -8.69
C VAL A 157 3.15 -6.84 -8.44
N THR A 158 2.86 -6.29 -7.25
CA THR A 158 3.30 -4.93 -6.87
C THR A 158 4.82 -4.86 -6.78
N ILE A 159 5.46 -5.89 -6.22
CA ILE A 159 6.92 -5.96 -6.14
C ILE A 159 7.51 -5.99 -7.55
N ALA A 160 7.02 -6.86 -8.44
CA ALA A 160 7.49 -6.94 -9.82
C ALA A 160 7.33 -5.60 -10.57
N LEU A 161 6.21 -4.89 -10.39
CA LEU A 161 5.99 -3.58 -11.00
C LEU A 161 6.93 -2.48 -10.43
N ASN A 162 7.37 -2.62 -9.19
CA ASN A 162 8.34 -1.69 -8.60
C ASN A 162 9.79 -2.03 -8.99
N ASP A 163 10.12 -3.31 -9.07
CA ASP A 163 11.46 -3.77 -9.49
C ASP A 163 11.71 -3.47 -10.99
N TYR A 164 10.64 -3.44 -11.81
CA TYR A 164 10.71 -3.14 -13.24
C TYR A 164 9.87 -1.91 -13.61
N PRO A 165 10.39 -0.67 -13.42
CA PRO A 165 9.61 0.55 -13.65
C PRO A 165 9.08 0.70 -15.08
N VAL A 166 9.78 0.16 -16.09
CA VAL A 166 9.31 0.13 -17.48
C VAL A 166 7.98 -0.60 -17.62
N LEU A 167 7.83 -1.74 -16.92
CA LEU A 167 6.59 -2.53 -16.93
C LEU A 167 5.41 -1.74 -16.38
N LYS A 168 5.63 -0.97 -15.32
CA LYS A 168 4.63 -0.06 -14.72
C LYS A 168 4.16 0.98 -15.74
N TYR A 169 5.06 1.66 -16.42
CA TYR A 169 4.70 2.68 -17.41
C TYR A 169 4.01 2.09 -18.65
N VAL A 170 4.43 0.92 -19.12
CA VAL A 170 3.77 0.20 -20.21
C VAL A 170 2.35 -0.20 -19.81
N LEU A 171 2.15 -0.74 -18.61
CA LEU A 171 0.83 -1.13 -18.11
C LEU A 171 -0.12 0.08 -18.05
N VAL A 172 0.33 1.18 -17.42
CA VAL A 172 -0.46 2.41 -17.29
C VAL A 172 -0.79 2.99 -18.67
N GLY A 173 0.18 3.02 -19.59
CA GLY A 173 -0.03 3.48 -20.97
C GLY A 173 -1.06 2.63 -21.72
N MET A 174 -0.98 1.30 -21.62
CA MET A 174 -1.97 0.39 -22.23
C MET A 174 -3.37 0.58 -21.65
N MET A 175 -3.48 0.69 -20.32
CA MET A 175 -4.76 0.94 -19.67
C MET A 175 -5.39 2.27 -20.08
N GLY A 176 -4.59 3.35 -20.12
CA GLY A 176 -5.05 4.65 -20.59
C GLY A 176 -5.51 4.61 -22.04
N LEU A 177 -4.74 3.95 -22.91
CA LEU A 177 -5.11 3.77 -24.32
C LEU A 177 -6.40 2.95 -24.47
N PHE A 178 -6.54 1.87 -23.69
CA PHE A 178 -7.75 1.05 -23.71
C PHE A 178 -9.00 1.86 -23.30
N VAL A 179 -8.91 2.64 -22.22
CA VAL A 179 -10.02 3.50 -21.76
C VAL A 179 -10.39 4.54 -22.81
N LEU A 180 -9.39 5.17 -23.45
CA LEU A 180 -9.63 6.19 -24.48
C LEU A 180 -10.22 5.62 -25.78
N THR A 181 -9.96 4.35 -26.07
CA THR A 181 -10.42 3.68 -27.31
C THR A 181 -11.62 2.76 -27.09
N SER A 182 -11.99 2.49 -25.85
CA SER A 182 -13.19 1.74 -25.50
C SER A 182 -14.42 2.50 -25.94
N LYS A 183 -15.16 1.95 -26.91
CA LYS A 183 -16.48 2.45 -27.31
C LYS A 183 -17.48 1.95 -26.27
N GLU A 184 -18.12 2.86 -25.60
CA GLU A 184 -19.39 2.53 -24.94
C GLU A 184 -20.41 2.17 -26.02
N GLY A 185 -20.90 0.91 -25.97
CA GLY A 185 -21.99 0.43 -26.80
C GLY A 185 -23.32 1.02 -26.34
#